data_416ab130eea3a76cb6c71bb40c8ea2d5
#
_entry.id   416ab130eea3a76cb6c71bb40c8ea2d5
#
_cell.length_a   1.000
_cell.length_b   1.000
_cell.length_c   1.000
_cell.angle_alpha   90.00
_cell.angle_beta   90.00
_cell.angle_gamma   90.00
#
_symmetry.space_group_name_H-M   'P 1'
#
loop_
_entity.id
_entity.type
_entity.pdbx_description
1 polymer ?
#
loop_
_entity_poly.entity_id
_entity_poly.type
_entity_poly.pdbx_seq_one_letter_code
_entity_poly.pdbx_strand_id
1 'polypeptide(L)'
;MKSRVSNRVQIRMHLSEDDHGVYLSRSLFEWVMENLTKNAVDAMQGEGCIDITTGSEKNRVWIEVKDTGKGIARKHFKTVFKPGYTTKKRGWGLGLTLVKRIIEEYHGGRIFVKESEPGVGTTFRIEFPTKAS
;
A
#
# COMPACT_ATOMS: atom_id res chain seq x y z
N MET A 1 -16.27 1.81 -0.85
CA MET A 1 -15.96 2.85 -1.83
C MET A 1 -15.80 2.24 -3.21
N LYS A 2 -16.39 2.87 -4.17
CA LYS A 2 -16.32 2.35 -5.52
C LYS A 2 -15.11 2.93 -6.24
N SER A 3 -14.31 2.07 -6.80
CA SER A 3 -13.13 2.51 -7.51
C SER A 3 -13.49 2.99 -8.92
N ARG A 4 -12.79 4.03 -9.37
CA ARG A 4 -12.98 4.55 -10.71
C ARG A 4 -11.73 4.41 -11.55
N VAL A 5 -10.76 3.62 -11.09
CA VAL A 5 -9.47 3.57 -11.77
C VAL A 5 -9.58 2.92 -13.15
N SER A 6 -10.35 1.86 -13.27
CA SER A 6 -10.47 1.19 -14.54
C SER A 6 -11.58 0.14 -14.46
N ASN A 7 -12.26 -0.08 -15.59
CA ASN A 7 -13.24 -1.17 -15.64
C ASN A 7 -12.57 -2.54 -15.62
N ARG A 8 -11.26 -2.60 -15.86
CA ARG A 8 -10.55 -3.86 -15.91
C ARG A 8 -9.76 -4.14 -14.65
N VAL A 9 -9.84 -3.24 -13.66
CA VAL A 9 -9.19 -3.47 -12.37
C VAL A 9 -10.29 -3.76 -11.36
N GLN A 10 -10.20 -4.91 -10.73
CA GLN A 10 -11.13 -5.31 -9.70
C GLN A 10 -10.49 -5.06 -8.34
N ILE A 11 -11.20 -4.40 -7.45
CA ILE A 11 -10.71 -4.14 -6.10
C ILE A 11 -11.59 -4.90 -5.14
N ARG A 12 -10.99 -5.78 -4.35
CA ARG A 12 -11.68 -6.55 -3.34
C ARG A 12 -11.16 -6.14 -1.97
N MET A 13 -12.08 -5.97 -1.04
CA MET A 13 -11.73 -5.53 0.30
C MET A 13 -12.15 -6.57 1.31
N HIS A 14 -11.22 -6.92 2.18
CA HIS A 14 -11.43 -7.92 3.22
C HIS A 14 -11.11 -7.26 4.54
N LEU A 15 -12.07 -6.54 5.09
CA LEU A 15 -11.84 -5.69 6.24
C LEU A 15 -12.15 -6.43 7.53
N SER A 16 -11.29 -6.21 8.53
CA SER A 16 -11.53 -6.73 9.85
C SER A 16 -12.70 -5.99 10.49
N GLU A 17 -13.51 -6.71 11.25
CA GLU A 17 -14.61 -6.08 11.96
C GLU A 17 -14.18 -5.58 13.33
N ASP A 18 -12.98 -5.88 13.74
CA ASP A 18 -12.51 -5.45 15.05
C ASP A 18 -12.15 -3.96 15.01
N ASP A 19 -12.54 -3.28 16.07
CA ASP A 19 -12.22 -1.87 16.20
C ASP A 19 -11.09 -1.72 17.20
N HIS A 20 -9.88 -1.51 16.72
CA HIS A 20 -8.72 -1.48 17.58
C HIS A 20 -8.20 -0.08 17.88
N GLY A 21 -8.84 0.93 17.34
CA GLY A 21 -8.46 2.30 17.62
C GLY A 21 -7.00 2.61 17.27
N VAL A 22 -6.83 3.39 16.22
CA VAL A 22 -5.51 3.84 15.80
C VAL A 22 -5.64 5.33 15.55
N TYR A 23 -4.64 6.10 15.98
CA TYR A 23 -4.66 7.53 15.70
C TYR A 23 -4.20 7.75 14.27
N LEU A 24 -5.11 8.19 13.43
CA LEU A 24 -4.83 8.43 12.02
C LEU A 24 -5.39 9.78 11.60
N SER A 25 -4.66 10.46 10.74
CA SER A 25 -5.23 11.58 10.03
C SER A 25 -6.01 10.99 8.86
N ARG A 26 -7.33 11.19 8.85
CA ARG A 26 -8.16 10.61 7.81
C ARG A 26 -7.72 11.05 6.42
N SER A 27 -7.50 12.34 6.24
CA SER A 27 -7.15 12.81 4.90
C SER A 27 -5.78 12.32 4.46
N LEU A 28 -4.81 12.25 5.37
CA LEU A 28 -3.51 11.71 5.01
C LEU A 28 -3.59 10.24 4.70
N PHE A 29 -4.38 9.51 5.46
CA PHE A 29 -4.53 8.08 5.21
C PHE A 29 -5.22 7.82 3.88
N GLU A 30 -6.25 8.60 3.56
CA GLU A 30 -6.91 8.46 2.27
C GLU A 30 -5.94 8.72 1.13
N TRP A 31 -5.08 9.72 1.31
CA TRP A 31 -4.07 10.03 0.31
C TRP A 31 -3.11 8.86 0.12
N VAL A 32 -2.71 8.23 1.23
CA VAL A 32 -1.84 7.06 1.19
C VAL A 32 -2.50 5.93 0.39
N MET A 33 -3.75 5.63 0.71
CA MET A 33 -4.44 4.54 0.04
C MET A 33 -4.65 4.82 -1.44
N GLU A 34 -4.94 6.06 -1.79
CA GLU A 34 -5.04 6.44 -3.19
C GLU A 34 -3.74 6.21 -3.93
N ASN A 35 -2.63 6.58 -3.31
CA ASN A 35 -1.34 6.42 -3.96
C ASN A 35 -0.96 4.96 -4.11
N LEU A 36 -1.23 4.15 -3.10
CA LEU A 36 -0.95 2.72 -3.22
C LEU A 36 -1.81 2.08 -4.29
N THR A 37 -3.07 2.50 -4.39
CA THR A 37 -3.96 1.99 -5.42
C THR A 37 -3.49 2.38 -6.82
N LYS A 38 -3.11 3.64 -6.99
CA LYS A 38 -2.60 4.09 -8.28
C LYS A 38 -1.33 3.33 -8.67
N ASN A 39 -0.47 3.12 -7.69
CA ASN A 39 0.76 2.40 -7.94
C ASN A 39 0.46 0.96 -8.39
N ALA A 40 -0.52 0.33 -7.76
CA ALA A 40 -0.92 -1.02 -8.13
C ALA A 40 -1.50 -1.06 -9.53
N VAL A 41 -2.36 -0.09 -9.86
CA VAL A 41 -2.95 -0.04 -11.20
C VAL A 41 -1.87 0.11 -12.26
N ASP A 42 -0.87 0.97 -11.99
CA ASP A 42 0.23 1.14 -12.93
C ASP A 42 1.03 -0.14 -13.09
N ALA A 43 1.29 -0.83 -11.99
CA ALA A 43 2.06 -2.07 -12.04
C ALA A 43 1.31 -3.16 -12.78
N MET A 44 -0.01 -3.11 -12.80
CA MET A 44 -0.85 -4.06 -13.51
C MET A 44 -1.18 -3.61 -14.92
N GLN A 45 -0.73 -2.42 -15.30
CA GLN A 45 -1.01 -1.86 -16.62
C GLN A 45 -2.51 -1.73 -16.87
N GLY A 46 -3.25 -1.39 -15.82
CA GLY A 46 -4.66 -1.11 -15.92
C GLY A 46 -5.57 -2.31 -15.95
N GLU A 47 -5.02 -3.49 -15.69
CA GLU A 47 -5.85 -4.70 -15.74
C GLU A 47 -5.36 -5.69 -14.71
N GLY A 48 -6.25 -6.10 -13.81
CA GLY A 48 -5.86 -7.06 -12.78
C GLY A 48 -6.74 -6.93 -11.55
N CYS A 49 -6.19 -7.37 -10.44
CA CYS A 49 -6.94 -7.43 -9.20
C CYS A 49 -6.12 -6.86 -8.06
N ILE A 50 -6.78 -6.06 -7.23
CA ILE A 50 -6.19 -5.53 -6.01
C ILE A 50 -6.99 -6.07 -4.85
N ASP A 51 -6.31 -6.69 -3.89
CA ASP A 51 -6.94 -7.16 -2.67
C ASP A 51 -6.42 -6.32 -1.50
N ILE A 52 -7.34 -5.72 -0.77
CA ILE A 52 -6.99 -4.93 0.41
C ILE A 52 -7.53 -5.68 1.62
N THR A 53 -6.63 -6.08 2.50
CA THR A 53 -6.99 -6.88 3.67
C THR A 53 -6.52 -6.16 4.91
N THR A 54 -7.35 -6.13 5.94
CA THR A 54 -6.97 -5.54 7.22
C THR A 54 -7.10 -6.57 8.30
N GLY A 55 -6.36 -6.37 9.37
CA GLY A 55 -6.42 -7.24 10.51
C GLY A 55 -5.68 -6.63 11.67
N SER A 56 -5.58 -7.40 12.73
CA SER A 56 -4.87 -6.95 13.92
C SER A 56 -4.21 -8.14 14.57
N GLU A 57 -3.11 -7.87 15.25
CA GLU A 57 -2.45 -8.88 16.03
C GLU A 57 -1.67 -8.20 17.14
N LYS A 58 -1.88 -8.68 18.36
CA LYS A 58 -1.23 -8.12 19.52
C LYS A 58 -1.47 -6.63 19.60
N ASN A 59 -0.42 -5.85 19.52
CA ASN A 59 -0.53 -4.40 19.73
C ASN A 59 -0.43 -3.64 18.44
N ARG A 60 -0.84 -4.25 17.33
CA ARG A 60 -0.77 -3.53 16.06
C ARG A 60 -1.94 -3.87 15.16
N VAL A 61 -2.25 -2.92 14.30
CA VAL A 61 -3.22 -3.08 13.24
C VAL A 61 -2.44 -3.08 11.94
N TRP A 62 -2.83 -3.93 11.00
CA TRP A 62 -2.11 -3.99 9.74
C TRP A 62 -3.06 -3.92 8.56
N ILE A 63 -2.54 -3.45 7.45
CA ILE A 63 -3.26 -3.36 6.19
C ILE A 63 -2.35 -3.91 5.11
N GLU A 64 -2.86 -4.81 4.29
CA GLU A 64 -2.10 -5.33 3.15
C GLU A 64 -2.79 -4.97 1.86
N VAL A 65 -2.01 -4.49 0.90
CA VAL A 65 -2.49 -4.14 -0.43
C VAL A 65 -1.74 -5.04 -1.40
N LYS A 66 -2.46 -5.97 -1.99
CA LYS A 66 -1.86 -6.96 -2.89
C LYS A 66 -2.37 -6.73 -4.30
N ASP A 67 -1.44 -6.65 -5.24
CA ASP A 67 -1.81 -6.50 -6.65
C ASP A 67 -1.27 -7.68 -7.46
N THR A 68 -1.76 -7.79 -8.69
CA THR A 68 -1.32 -8.84 -9.60
C THR A 68 -0.48 -8.25 -10.72
N GLY A 69 0.36 -7.27 -10.38
CA GLY A 69 1.14 -6.55 -11.36
C GLY A 69 2.48 -7.19 -11.66
N LYS A 70 3.40 -6.38 -12.14
CA LYS A 70 4.68 -6.88 -12.63
C LYS A 70 5.61 -7.36 -11.54
N GLY A 71 5.35 -6.99 -10.30
CA GLY A 71 6.18 -7.40 -9.20
C GLY A 71 7.44 -6.57 -9.05
N ILE A 72 8.16 -6.82 -7.96
CA ILE A 72 9.38 -6.10 -7.61
C ILE A 72 10.44 -7.14 -7.26
N ALA A 73 11.63 -7.00 -7.84
CA ALA A 73 12.71 -7.89 -7.49
C ALA A 73 13.12 -7.67 -6.04
N ARG A 74 13.52 -8.73 -5.37
CA ARG A 74 13.82 -8.68 -3.95
C ARG A 74 14.86 -7.60 -3.62
N LYS A 75 15.84 -7.41 -4.49
CA LYS A 75 16.89 -6.43 -4.25
C LYS A 75 16.36 -5.00 -4.23
N HIS A 76 15.15 -4.78 -4.73
CA HIS A 76 14.56 -3.45 -4.77
C HIS A 76 13.47 -3.23 -3.71
N PHE A 77 13.26 -4.18 -2.81
CA PHE A 77 12.21 -4.06 -1.81
C PHE A 77 12.33 -2.78 -0.99
N LYS A 78 13.54 -2.38 -0.68
CA LYS A 78 13.74 -1.14 0.08
C LYS A 78 13.92 0.06 -0.82
N THR A 79 14.47 -0.18 -1.99
CA THR A 79 14.78 0.90 -2.91
C THR A 79 13.53 1.59 -3.45
N VAL A 80 12.42 0.85 -3.55
CA VAL A 80 11.20 1.43 -4.11
C VAL A 80 10.69 2.62 -3.30
N PHE A 81 11.13 2.77 -2.06
CA PHE A 81 10.70 3.89 -1.22
C PHE A 81 11.66 5.08 -1.32
N LYS A 82 12.73 4.96 -2.06
CA LYS A 82 13.70 6.05 -2.17
C LYS A 82 13.25 7.07 -3.19
N PRO A 83 13.57 8.34 -2.96
CA PRO A 83 13.19 9.39 -3.92
C PRO A 83 13.74 9.08 -5.31
N GLY A 84 12.94 9.33 -6.32
CA GLY A 84 13.37 9.15 -7.68
C GLY A 84 13.24 7.75 -8.24
N TYR A 85 12.92 6.77 -7.41
CA TYR A 85 12.76 5.42 -7.92
C TYR A 85 11.42 5.32 -8.68
N THR A 86 11.50 5.01 -9.96
CA THR A 86 10.30 4.80 -10.73
C THR A 86 10.68 4.18 -12.06
N THR A 87 9.81 3.28 -12.55
CA THR A 87 9.91 2.75 -13.89
C THR A 87 8.87 3.39 -14.79
N LYS A 88 8.12 4.35 -14.27
CA LYS A 88 7.07 5.00 -15.04
C LYS A 88 7.65 6.13 -15.84
N LYS A 89 7.09 6.35 -17.00
CA LYS A 89 7.56 7.45 -17.83
C LYS A 89 7.34 8.78 -17.19
N ARG A 90 6.28 8.90 -16.43
CA ARG A 90 5.96 10.18 -15.82
C ARG A 90 6.75 10.44 -14.58
N GLY A 91 7.74 9.78 -14.33
CA GLY A 91 8.77 10.11 -13.40
C GLY A 91 8.41 10.85 -12.11
N TRP A 92 7.31 10.54 -11.51
CA TRP A 92 7.02 11.19 -10.25
C TRP A 92 8.04 10.79 -9.21
N GLY A 93 8.22 9.49 -9.02
CA GLY A 93 9.27 9.00 -8.17
C GLY A 93 9.19 9.38 -6.72
N LEU A 94 8.13 10.06 -6.29
CA LEU A 94 8.01 10.50 -4.93
C LEU A 94 6.82 9.89 -4.20
N GLY A 95 5.93 9.21 -4.91
CA GLY A 95 4.72 8.70 -4.30
C GLY A 95 4.98 7.78 -3.12
N LEU A 96 5.78 6.74 -3.32
CA LEU A 96 6.05 5.80 -2.24
C LEU A 96 6.93 6.42 -1.17
N THR A 97 7.82 7.36 -1.54
CA THR A 97 8.63 8.06 -0.57
C THR A 97 7.75 8.84 0.40
N LEU A 98 6.76 9.54 -0.14
CA LEU A 98 5.86 10.33 0.69
C LEU A 98 4.93 9.44 1.49
N VAL A 99 4.48 8.34 0.91
CA VAL A 99 3.67 7.37 1.64
C VAL A 99 4.43 6.88 2.87
N LYS A 100 5.69 6.50 2.68
CA LYS A 100 6.49 6.01 3.78
C LYS A 100 6.66 7.07 4.86
N ARG A 101 6.90 8.32 4.46
CA ARG A 101 7.04 9.40 5.42
C ARG A 101 5.76 9.61 6.21
N ILE A 102 4.62 9.59 5.55
CA ILE A 102 3.34 9.79 6.23
C ILE A 102 3.08 8.67 7.22
N ILE A 103 3.31 7.44 6.80
CA ILE A 103 3.08 6.30 7.68
C ILE A 103 4.04 6.31 8.87
N GLU A 104 5.31 6.57 8.62
CA GLU A 104 6.32 6.40 9.68
C GLU A 104 6.51 7.63 10.52
N GLU A 105 6.56 8.81 9.93
CA GLU A 105 6.84 10.02 10.69
C GLU A 105 5.60 10.63 11.30
N TYR A 106 4.47 10.54 10.62
CA TYR A 106 3.25 11.17 11.11
C TYR A 106 2.38 10.22 11.94
N HIS A 107 2.49 8.93 11.71
CA HIS A 107 1.59 7.97 12.36
C HIS A 107 2.33 6.92 13.19
N GLY A 108 3.66 6.95 13.18
CA GLY A 108 4.42 6.00 13.98
C GLY A 108 4.32 4.56 13.54
N GLY A 109 3.92 4.37 12.30
CA GLY A 109 3.79 3.02 11.75
C GLY A 109 4.97 2.65 10.90
N ARG A 110 4.78 1.65 10.06
CA ARG A 110 5.80 1.25 9.10
C ARG A 110 5.13 0.70 7.86
N ILE A 111 5.82 0.82 6.73
CA ILE A 111 5.37 0.26 5.47
C ILE A 111 6.54 -0.46 4.82
N PHE A 112 6.26 -1.60 4.22
CA PHE A 112 7.32 -2.36 3.56
C PHE A 112 6.70 -3.30 2.54
N VAL A 113 7.54 -3.82 1.65
CA VAL A 113 7.12 -4.85 0.71
C VAL A 113 7.17 -6.17 1.46
N LYS A 114 6.00 -6.75 1.70
CA LYS A 114 5.93 -8.02 2.43
C LYS A 114 6.40 -9.17 1.56
N GLU A 115 5.94 -9.18 0.32
CA GLU A 115 6.38 -10.17 -0.64
C GLU A 115 6.09 -9.66 -2.03
N SER A 116 6.85 -10.13 -2.98
CA SER A 116 6.65 -9.78 -4.38
C SER A 116 7.39 -10.79 -5.23
N GLU A 117 6.82 -11.05 -6.38
CA GLU A 117 7.45 -11.97 -7.32
C GLU A 117 7.29 -11.38 -8.71
N PRO A 118 8.41 -11.19 -9.43
CA PRO A 118 8.33 -10.62 -10.79
C PRO A 118 7.39 -11.44 -11.65
N GLY A 119 6.49 -10.76 -12.34
CA GLY A 119 5.51 -11.42 -13.19
C GLY A 119 4.28 -11.91 -12.46
N VAL A 120 4.23 -11.81 -11.15
CA VAL A 120 3.10 -12.31 -10.36
C VAL A 120 2.38 -11.21 -9.62
N GLY A 121 3.12 -10.38 -8.88
CA GLY A 121 2.49 -9.29 -8.14
C GLY A 121 3.25 -8.91 -6.90
N THR A 122 2.69 -7.95 -6.17
CA THR A 122 3.33 -7.37 -4.99
C THR A 122 2.31 -7.22 -3.88
N THR A 123 2.78 -7.43 -2.65
CA THR A 123 2.00 -7.14 -1.45
C THR A 123 2.75 -6.13 -0.61
N PHE A 124 2.16 -4.96 -0.43
CA PHE A 124 2.66 -3.96 0.51
C PHE A 124 1.93 -4.16 1.83
N ARG A 125 2.66 -4.01 2.92
CA ARG A 125 2.06 -4.12 4.25
C ARG A 125 2.33 -2.86 5.04
N ILE A 126 1.28 -2.36 5.68
CA ILE A 126 1.35 -1.20 6.56
C ILE A 126 0.99 -1.69 7.95
N GLU A 127 1.74 -1.25 8.96
CA GLU A 127 1.47 -1.60 10.34
C GLU A 127 1.42 -0.34 11.18
N PHE A 128 0.46 -0.29 12.09
CA PHE A 128 0.33 0.81 13.04
C PHE A 128 0.25 0.25 14.45
N PRO A 129 0.87 0.91 15.43
CA PRO A 129 0.65 0.52 16.81
C PRO A 129 -0.77 0.89 17.21
N THR A 130 -1.40 0.07 18.04
CA THR A 130 -2.71 0.44 18.54
C THR A 130 -2.54 1.50 19.60
N LYS A 131 -3.60 2.29 19.82
CA LYS A 131 -3.49 3.30 20.86
C LYS A 131 -3.72 2.75 22.25
N ALA A 132 -4.23 1.56 22.36
CA ALA A 132 -4.38 0.93 23.67
C ALA A 132 -3.01 0.58 24.20
N SER A 133 -2.81 0.73 25.47
CA SER A 133 -1.51 0.46 26.04
C SER A 133 -1.59 -0.53 27.16
#